data_19f6203c9f9c3510552cbf309adfffca
#
_entry.id   19f6203c9f9c3510552cbf309adfffca
#
_cell.length_a   1.000
_cell.length_b   1.000
_cell.length_c   1.000
_cell.angle_alpha   90.00
_cell.angle_beta   90.00
_cell.angle_gamma   90.00
#
_symmetry.space_group_name_H-M   'P 1'
#
loop_
_entity.id
_entity.type
_entity.pdbx_description
1 polymer ?
#
loop_
_entity_poly.entity_id
_entity_poly.type
_entity_poly.pdbx_seq_one_letter_code
_entity_poly.pdbx_strand_id
1 'polypeptide(L)'
;MSALVELLGHPVVALLAEVAWRVLRIAIFLSIGVFLANLAVSFGLVEKIAVVSQYLTAPANLPDEVGTAILTTTASPTAGYGMLADFRESGVLDDRATLVAVTINTFFGFAQHIVTFYVPILIPILGARVGVLYVTTRGLVALAITLTGIAAGALLLDSSNVDRGAMDEARTST
;
A
#
# COMPACT_ATOMS: atom_id res chain seq x y z
N MET A 1 -4.37 -31.17 40.58
CA MET A 1 -5.55 -30.86 39.73
C MET A 1 -6.31 -29.63 40.20
N SER A 2 -6.48 -29.46 41.53
CA SER A 2 -7.14 -28.28 42.14
C SER A 2 -6.45 -26.93 41.84
N ALA A 3 -5.13 -26.84 41.97
CA ALA A 3 -4.36 -25.61 41.72
C ALA A 3 -4.43 -25.12 40.27
N LEU A 4 -4.55 -26.04 39.32
CA LEU A 4 -4.68 -25.70 37.89
C LEU A 4 -6.09 -25.15 37.56
N VAL A 5 -7.12 -25.70 38.22
CA VAL A 5 -8.52 -25.23 38.11
C VAL A 5 -8.65 -23.84 38.75
N GLU A 6 -8.00 -23.62 39.88
CA GLU A 6 -7.97 -22.34 40.60
C GLU A 6 -7.20 -21.26 39.79
N LEU A 7 -6.08 -21.63 39.19
CA LEU A 7 -5.29 -20.77 38.30
C LEU A 7 -6.08 -20.37 37.03
N LEU A 8 -6.80 -21.29 36.41
CA LEU A 8 -7.63 -21.05 35.23
C LEU A 8 -8.89 -20.23 35.57
N GLY A 9 -9.37 -20.27 36.83
CA GLY A 9 -10.47 -19.46 37.31
C GLY A 9 -10.09 -18.02 37.69
N HIS A 10 -8.80 -17.69 37.71
CA HIS A 10 -8.36 -16.34 38.08
C HIS A 10 -8.72 -15.35 36.97
N PRO A 11 -9.35 -14.20 37.27
CA PRO A 11 -9.81 -13.24 36.27
C PRO A 11 -8.69 -12.71 35.36
N VAL A 12 -7.47 -12.63 35.89
CA VAL A 12 -6.28 -12.22 35.13
C VAL A 12 -5.90 -13.28 34.07
N VAL A 13 -5.97 -14.57 34.42
CA VAL A 13 -5.65 -15.67 33.49
C VAL A 13 -6.69 -15.74 32.38
N ALA A 14 -7.98 -15.56 32.70
CA ALA A 14 -9.04 -15.49 31.71
C ALA A 14 -8.87 -14.32 30.76
N LEU A 15 -8.51 -13.14 31.28
CA LEU A 15 -8.20 -11.95 30.47
C LEU A 15 -7.01 -12.17 29.55
N LEU A 16 -5.93 -12.73 30.07
CA LEU A 16 -4.73 -13.04 29.30
C LEU A 16 -5.03 -14.04 28.17
N ALA A 17 -5.83 -15.08 28.46
CA ALA A 17 -6.25 -16.06 27.46
C ALA A 17 -7.11 -15.41 26.34
N GLU A 18 -8.01 -14.51 26.71
CA GLU A 18 -8.83 -13.76 25.74
C GLU A 18 -7.97 -12.86 24.86
N VAL A 19 -7.04 -12.10 25.45
CA VAL A 19 -6.10 -11.26 24.71
C VAL A 19 -5.21 -12.09 23.80
N ALA A 20 -4.64 -13.17 24.30
CA ALA A 20 -3.81 -14.09 23.50
C ALA A 20 -4.58 -14.68 22.31
N TRP A 21 -5.83 -15.07 22.52
CA TRP A 21 -6.69 -15.57 21.44
C TRP A 21 -6.99 -14.49 20.39
N ARG A 22 -7.25 -13.24 20.81
CA ARG A 22 -7.44 -12.12 19.87
C ARG A 22 -6.18 -11.84 19.06
N VAL A 23 -5.02 -11.78 19.72
CA VAL A 23 -3.72 -11.57 19.07
C VAL A 23 -3.42 -12.71 18.08
N LEU A 24 -3.62 -13.96 18.48
CA LEU A 24 -3.41 -15.11 17.60
C LEU A 24 -4.30 -15.05 16.37
N ARG A 25 -5.59 -14.72 16.52
CA ARG A 25 -6.53 -14.56 15.43
C ARG A 25 -6.08 -13.47 14.46
N ILE A 26 -5.69 -12.31 14.97
CA ILE A 26 -5.17 -11.19 14.16
C ILE A 26 -3.89 -11.64 13.42
N ALA A 27 -2.96 -12.30 14.10
CA ALA A 27 -1.72 -12.78 13.49
C ALA A 27 -1.97 -13.77 12.35
N ILE A 28 -2.93 -14.68 12.50
CA ILE A 28 -3.32 -15.64 11.46
C ILE A 28 -3.91 -14.91 10.24
N PHE A 29 -4.87 -14.00 10.44
CA PHE A 29 -5.46 -13.23 9.34
C PHE A 29 -4.44 -12.36 8.62
N LEU A 30 -3.55 -11.70 9.39
CA LEU A 30 -2.47 -10.90 8.82
C LEU A 30 -1.52 -11.77 7.99
N SER A 31 -1.10 -12.94 8.50
CA SER A 31 -0.22 -13.88 7.79
C SER A 31 -0.85 -14.37 6.50
N ILE A 32 -2.14 -14.72 6.52
CA ILE A 32 -2.88 -15.13 5.33
C ILE A 32 -2.95 -13.98 4.31
N GLY A 33 -3.26 -12.76 4.77
CA GLY A 33 -3.32 -11.57 3.91
C GLY A 33 -1.99 -11.28 3.21
N VAL A 34 -0.89 -11.29 3.97
CA VAL A 34 0.46 -11.10 3.43
C VAL A 34 0.85 -12.25 2.49
N PHE A 35 0.53 -13.50 2.83
CA PHE A 35 0.78 -14.65 1.97
C PHE A 35 0.04 -14.54 0.63
N LEU A 36 -1.25 -14.19 0.66
CA LEU A 36 -2.05 -14.01 -0.56
C LEU A 36 -1.54 -12.83 -1.41
N ALA A 37 -1.12 -11.73 -0.78
CA ALA A 37 -0.51 -10.60 -1.49
C ALA A 37 0.79 -11.02 -2.19
N ASN A 38 1.70 -11.71 -1.49
CA ASN A 38 2.94 -12.22 -2.08
C ASN A 38 2.67 -13.25 -3.19
N LEU A 39 1.66 -14.10 -3.02
CA LEU A 39 1.26 -15.06 -4.04
C LEU A 39 0.75 -14.36 -5.30
N ALA A 40 -0.05 -13.31 -5.16
CA ALA A 40 -0.52 -12.50 -6.28
C ALA A 40 0.65 -11.86 -7.06
N VAL A 41 1.67 -11.35 -6.35
CA VAL A 41 2.91 -10.85 -6.96
C VAL A 41 3.65 -11.94 -7.71
N SER A 42 3.81 -13.14 -7.13
CA SER A 42 4.54 -14.26 -7.74
C SER A 42 3.83 -14.85 -8.96
N PHE A 43 2.52 -14.67 -9.11
CA PHE A 43 1.77 -15.05 -10.32
C PHE A 43 1.86 -14.04 -11.47
N GLY A 44 2.77 -13.06 -11.39
CA GLY A 44 2.97 -12.09 -12.48
C GLY A 44 1.79 -11.09 -12.59
N LEU A 45 1.01 -10.92 -11.52
CA LEU A 45 -0.01 -9.86 -11.51
C LEU A 45 0.63 -8.48 -11.70
N VAL A 46 1.86 -8.29 -11.22
CA VAL A 46 2.61 -7.04 -11.38
C VAL A 46 2.87 -6.72 -12.86
N GLU A 47 3.18 -7.72 -13.68
CA GLU A 47 3.41 -7.52 -15.13
C GLU A 47 2.12 -7.14 -15.88
N LYS A 48 0.98 -7.74 -15.52
CA LYS A 48 -0.32 -7.34 -16.08
C LYS A 48 -0.76 -5.96 -15.62
N ILE A 49 -0.33 -5.55 -14.45
CA ILE A 49 -0.57 -4.27 -13.85
C ILE A 49 0.27 -3.17 -14.54
N ALA A 50 1.44 -3.48 -15.09
CA ALA A 50 2.26 -2.53 -15.85
C ALA A 50 1.50 -1.91 -17.04
N VAL A 51 0.60 -2.65 -17.67
CA VAL A 51 -0.28 -2.10 -18.71
C VAL A 51 -1.26 -1.06 -18.16
N VAL A 52 -1.66 -1.17 -16.89
CA VAL A 52 -2.55 -0.21 -16.22
C VAL A 52 -1.78 1.03 -15.76
N SER A 53 -0.47 0.91 -15.51
CA SER A 53 0.36 2.01 -14.99
C SER A 53 0.35 3.23 -15.92
N GLN A 54 0.44 3.01 -17.23
CA GLN A 54 0.43 4.10 -18.22
C GLN A 54 -0.84 4.97 -18.16
N TYR A 55 -2.00 4.37 -17.80
CA TYR A 55 -3.25 5.14 -17.66
C TYR A 55 -3.26 6.05 -16.42
N LEU A 56 -2.39 5.77 -15.45
CA LEU A 56 -2.24 6.57 -14.23
C LEU A 56 -1.20 7.67 -14.41
N THR A 57 -0.09 7.36 -15.08
CA THR A 57 1.08 8.23 -15.19
C THR A 57 1.05 9.11 -16.41
N ALA A 58 0.57 8.63 -17.56
CA ALA A 58 0.51 9.41 -18.78
C ALA A 58 -0.28 10.74 -18.62
N PRO A 59 -1.48 10.76 -17.98
CA PRO A 59 -2.19 12.02 -17.74
C PRO A 59 -1.45 12.97 -16.81
N ALA A 60 -0.57 12.43 -15.94
CA ALA A 60 0.20 13.22 -14.97
C ALA A 60 1.59 13.62 -15.48
N ASN A 61 1.91 13.40 -16.76
CA ASN A 61 3.22 13.63 -17.36
C ASN A 61 4.38 12.89 -16.66
N LEU A 62 4.09 11.73 -16.06
CA LEU A 62 5.05 10.86 -15.38
C LEU A 62 5.39 9.65 -16.27
N PRO A 63 6.61 9.09 -16.17
CA PRO A 63 7.00 7.88 -16.86
C PRO A 63 6.25 6.62 -16.41
N ASP A 64 6.19 5.61 -17.24
CA ASP A 64 5.52 4.33 -16.94
C ASP A 64 6.17 3.57 -15.78
N GLU A 65 7.48 3.76 -15.59
CA GLU A 65 8.24 3.18 -14.48
C GLU A 65 7.76 3.69 -13.12
N VAL A 66 7.40 4.97 -13.06
CA VAL A 66 6.78 5.57 -11.87
C VAL A 66 5.42 4.92 -11.58
N GLY A 67 4.65 4.64 -12.63
CA GLY A 67 3.40 3.90 -12.50
C GLY A 67 3.63 2.48 -11.96
N THR A 68 4.69 1.82 -12.41
CA THR A 68 5.09 0.51 -11.90
C THR A 68 5.44 0.58 -10.40
N ALA A 69 6.19 1.58 -9.97
CA ALA A 69 6.49 1.80 -8.54
C ALA A 69 5.21 2.04 -7.71
N ILE A 70 4.29 2.87 -8.21
CA ILE A 70 2.98 3.14 -7.58
C ILE A 70 2.19 1.83 -7.43
N LEU A 71 2.10 1.03 -8.47
CA LEU A 71 1.35 -0.23 -8.43
C LEU A 71 2.02 -1.26 -7.54
N THR A 72 3.35 -1.30 -7.50
CA THR A 72 4.14 -2.16 -6.59
C THR A 72 3.78 -1.87 -5.13
N THR A 73 3.43 -0.63 -4.78
CA THR A 73 3.00 -0.26 -3.42
C THR A 73 1.77 -1.06 -2.95
N THR A 74 0.90 -1.49 -3.87
CA THR A 74 -0.27 -2.30 -3.52
C THR A 74 0.13 -3.67 -2.97
N ALA A 75 1.23 -4.23 -3.44
CA ALA A 75 1.76 -5.51 -2.97
C ALA A 75 2.77 -5.32 -1.83
N SER A 76 3.65 -4.33 -1.96
CA SER A 76 4.71 -4.03 -0.99
C SER A 76 4.95 -2.52 -0.91
N PRO A 77 4.41 -1.83 0.11
CA PRO A 77 4.65 -0.40 0.31
C PRO A 77 6.14 -0.05 0.37
N THR A 78 6.93 -0.87 1.08
CA THR A 78 8.38 -0.66 1.20
C THR A 78 9.06 -0.69 -0.16
N ALA A 79 8.72 -1.65 -1.03
CA ALA A 79 9.30 -1.74 -2.36
C ALA A 79 8.85 -0.57 -3.25
N GLY A 80 7.54 -0.24 -3.28
CA GLY A 80 7.03 0.85 -4.09
C GLY A 80 7.58 2.21 -3.69
N TYR A 81 7.61 2.53 -2.40
CA TYR A 81 8.23 3.77 -1.92
C TYR A 81 9.75 3.78 -2.10
N GLY A 82 10.42 2.61 -1.96
CA GLY A 82 11.84 2.47 -2.28
C GLY A 82 12.13 2.86 -3.72
N MET A 83 11.39 2.31 -4.67
CA MET A 83 11.54 2.67 -6.10
C MET A 83 11.32 4.17 -6.35
N LEU A 84 10.32 4.80 -5.72
CA LEU A 84 10.10 6.24 -5.85
C LEU A 84 11.25 7.06 -5.25
N ALA A 85 11.82 6.60 -4.13
CA ALA A 85 13.00 7.22 -3.54
C ALA A 85 14.22 7.09 -4.44
N ASP A 86 14.45 5.91 -5.03
CA ASP A 86 15.55 5.68 -5.98
C ASP A 86 15.45 6.59 -7.22
N PHE A 87 14.23 6.77 -7.77
CA PHE A 87 14.01 7.71 -8.88
C PHE A 87 14.30 9.16 -8.49
N ARG A 88 14.04 9.53 -7.25
CA ARG A 88 14.36 10.87 -6.73
C ARG A 88 15.88 11.03 -6.52
N GLU A 89 16.54 10.03 -5.93
CA GLU A 89 17.97 10.07 -5.61
C GLU A 89 18.84 10.01 -6.88
N SER A 90 18.42 9.24 -7.88
CA SER A 90 19.10 9.16 -9.19
C SER A 90 18.86 10.39 -10.09
N GLY A 91 18.00 11.33 -9.66
CA GLY A 91 17.68 12.53 -10.43
C GLY A 91 16.70 12.31 -11.59
N VAL A 92 16.13 11.11 -11.72
CA VAL A 92 15.07 10.81 -12.71
C VAL A 92 13.83 11.67 -12.47
N LEU A 93 13.47 11.86 -11.20
CA LEU A 93 12.37 12.73 -10.78
C LEU A 93 12.89 13.91 -9.97
N ASP A 94 12.44 15.10 -10.29
CA ASP A 94 12.65 16.25 -9.41
C ASP A 94 11.70 16.24 -8.20
N ASP A 95 11.77 17.26 -7.33
CA ASP A 95 10.93 17.37 -6.14
C ASP A 95 9.44 17.42 -6.46
N ARG A 96 9.06 18.10 -7.56
CA ARG A 96 7.66 18.27 -7.96
C ARG A 96 7.09 16.96 -8.50
N ALA A 97 7.81 16.31 -9.41
CA ALA A 97 7.42 15.02 -9.96
C ALA A 97 7.32 13.94 -8.86
N THR A 98 8.26 13.96 -7.91
CA THR A 98 8.23 13.07 -6.74
C THR A 98 6.99 13.31 -5.87
N LEU A 99 6.65 14.57 -5.55
CA LEU A 99 5.45 14.90 -4.79
C LEU A 99 4.17 14.45 -5.50
N VAL A 100 4.09 14.65 -6.80
CA VAL A 100 2.95 14.19 -7.61
C VAL A 100 2.86 12.66 -7.57
N ALA A 101 3.96 11.95 -7.79
CA ALA A 101 4.01 10.50 -7.76
C ALA A 101 3.56 9.93 -6.40
N VAL A 102 4.06 10.47 -5.29
CA VAL A 102 3.67 10.07 -3.94
C VAL A 102 2.20 10.40 -3.67
N THR A 103 1.69 11.50 -4.18
CA THR A 103 0.27 11.87 -4.04
C THR A 103 -0.63 10.89 -4.79
N ILE A 104 -0.27 10.53 -6.02
CA ILE A 104 -0.98 9.50 -6.81
C ILE A 104 -0.94 8.15 -6.09
N ASN A 105 0.18 7.82 -5.43
CA ASN A 105 0.37 6.56 -4.71
C ASN A 105 -0.57 6.38 -3.49
N THR A 106 -1.26 7.42 -3.02
CA THR A 106 -2.08 7.39 -1.80
C THR A 106 -3.16 6.30 -1.84
N PHE A 107 -3.88 6.15 -2.95
CA PHE A 107 -4.92 5.13 -3.09
C PHE A 107 -4.34 3.71 -3.11
N PHE A 108 -3.19 3.52 -3.71
CA PHE A 108 -2.53 2.21 -3.85
C PHE A 108 -1.97 1.74 -2.50
N GLY A 109 -1.35 2.63 -1.74
CA GLY A 109 -0.97 2.35 -0.36
C GLY A 109 -2.17 2.06 0.54
N PHE A 110 -3.30 2.77 0.35
CA PHE A 110 -4.53 2.47 1.05
C PHE A 110 -5.09 1.09 0.69
N ALA A 111 -5.08 0.70 -0.59
CA ALA A 111 -5.59 -0.59 -1.05
C ALA A 111 -4.85 -1.76 -0.39
N GLN A 112 -3.55 -1.68 -0.23
CA GLN A 112 -2.75 -2.65 0.52
C GLN A 112 -3.23 -2.78 1.98
N HIS A 113 -3.51 -1.65 2.64
CA HIS A 113 -3.98 -1.64 4.02
C HIS A 113 -5.36 -2.26 4.20
N ILE A 114 -6.20 -2.32 3.16
CA ILE A 114 -7.49 -3.02 3.23
C ILE A 114 -7.26 -4.48 3.63
N VAL A 115 -6.34 -5.16 2.95
CA VAL A 115 -6.08 -6.58 3.15
C VAL A 115 -5.29 -6.84 4.43
N THR A 116 -4.29 -6.01 4.73
CA THR A 116 -3.36 -6.27 5.84
C THR A 116 -3.81 -5.72 7.19
N PHE A 117 -4.67 -4.70 7.20
CA PHE A 117 -5.05 -4.02 8.43
C PHE A 117 -6.56 -3.85 8.61
N TYR A 118 -7.27 -3.29 7.60
CA TYR A 118 -8.67 -2.93 7.81
C TYR A 118 -9.59 -4.14 7.95
N VAL A 119 -9.46 -5.12 7.05
CA VAL A 119 -10.30 -6.33 7.09
C VAL A 119 -9.96 -7.21 8.30
N PRO A 120 -8.70 -7.57 8.57
CA PRO A 120 -8.38 -8.50 9.65
C PRO A 120 -8.43 -7.87 11.05
N ILE A 121 -8.20 -6.57 11.18
CA ILE A 121 -8.03 -5.91 12.48
C ILE A 121 -9.12 -4.90 12.75
N LEU A 122 -9.28 -3.90 11.89
CA LEU A 122 -10.14 -2.76 12.17
C LEU A 122 -11.63 -3.11 12.15
N ILE A 123 -12.08 -3.84 11.13
CA ILE A 123 -13.49 -4.22 10.99
C ILE A 123 -13.95 -5.10 12.15
N PRO A 124 -13.19 -6.12 12.63
CA PRO A 124 -13.55 -6.87 13.81
C PRO A 124 -13.63 -6.05 15.10
N ILE A 125 -12.83 -4.99 15.24
CA ILE A 125 -12.83 -4.12 16.42
C ILE A 125 -14.03 -3.17 16.40
N LEU A 126 -14.32 -2.52 15.28
CA LEU A 126 -15.38 -1.52 15.14
C LEU A 126 -16.75 -2.14 14.88
N GLY A 127 -16.81 -3.43 14.52
CA GLY A 127 -17.99 -4.09 13.98
C GLY A 127 -18.18 -3.79 12.49
N ALA A 128 -18.85 -4.71 11.80
CA ALA A 128 -18.95 -4.69 10.33
C ALA A 128 -19.52 -3.37 9.78
N ARG A 129 -20.59 -2.85 10.37
CA ARG A 129 -21.26 -1.64 9.88
C ARG A 129 -20.36 -0.39 9.96
N VAL A 130 -19.76 -0.15 11.12
CA VAL A 130 -18.90 1.02 11.34
C VAL A 130 -17.57 0.84 10.62
N GLY A 131 -17.00 -0.37 10.66
CA GLY A 131 -15.75 -0.69 9.99
C GLY A 131 -15.82 -0.51 8.47
N VAL A 132 -16.86 -1.04 7.82
CA VAL A 132 -17.07 -0.87 6.38
C VAL A 132 -17.28 0.60 6.02
N LEU A 133 -18.11 1.33 6.78
CA LEU A 133 -18.30 2.77 6.54
C LEU A 133 -16.99 3.54 6.64
N TYR A 134 -16.19 3.27 7.66
CA TYR A 134 -14.88 3.90 7.84
C TYR A 134 -13.94 3.62 6.66
N VAL A 135 -13.81 2.34 6.27
CA VAL A 135 -12.93 1.93 5.15
C VAL A 135 -13.38 2.56 3.84
N THR A 136 -14.69 2.58 3.57
CA THR A 136 -15.24 3.20 2.36
C THR A 136 -14.95 4.71 2.33
N THR A 137 -15.19 5.42 3.43
CA THR A 137 -14.92 6.86 3.51
C THR A 137 -13.43 7.16 3.31
N ARG A 138 -12.54 6.38 3.95
CA ARG A 138 -11.09 6.51 3.76
C ARG A 138 -10.67 6.22 2.33
N GLY A 139 -11.27 5.21 1.70
CA GLY A 139 -11.03 4.87 0.29
C GLY A 139 -11.43 5.99 -0.66
N LEU A 140 -12.59 6.60 -0.44
CA LEU A 140 -13.04 7.75 -1.23
C LEU A 140 -12.11 8.95 -1.09
N VAL A 141 -11.65 9.23 0.13
CA VAL A 141 -10.67 10.30 0.37
C VAL A 141 -9.34 9.99 -0.31
N ALA A 142 -8.83 8.75 -0.18
CA ALA A 142 -7.59 8.34 -0.85
C ALA A 142 -7.70 8.44 -2.38
N LEU A 143 -8.85 8.04 -2.95
CA LEU A 143 -9.12 8.18 -4.37
C LEU A 143 -9.15 9.66 -4.80
N ALA A 144 -9.81 10.53 -4.03
CA ALA A 144 -9.85 11.96 -4.31
C ALA A 144 -8.45 12.58 -4.29
N ILE A 145 -7.60 12.20 -3.33
CA ILE A 145 -6.19 12.64 -3.27
C ILE A 145 -5.43 12.16 -4.51
N THR A 146 -5.58 10.90 -4.91
CA THR A 146 -4.94 10.34 -6.11
C THR A 146 -5.37 11.09 -7.38
N LEU A 147 -6.68 11.34 -7.55
CA LEU A 147 -7.18 12.11 -8.69
C LEU A 147 -6.65 13.55 -8.68
N THR A 148 -6.53 14.17 -7.51
CA THR A 148 -5.90 15.49 -7.35
C THR A 148 -4.43 15.44 -7.76
N GLY A 149 -3.70 14.38 -7.39
CA GLY A 149 -2.31 14.17 -7.81
C GLY A 149 -2.18 14.06 -9.33
N ILE A 150 -3.05 13.29 -9.98
CA ILE A 150 -3.08 13.17 -11.45
C ILE A 150 -3.36 14.53 -12.11
N ALA A 151 -4.35 15.28 -11.61
CA ALA A 151 -4.68 16.60 -12.13
C ALA A 151 -3.53 17.59 -11.91
N ALA A 152 -2.89 17.56 -10.73
CA ALA A 152 -1.72 18.39 -10.44
C ALA A 152 -0.55 18.05 -11.37
N GLY A 153 -0.28 16.79 -11.63
CA GLY A 153 0.73 16.35 -12.59
C GLY A 153 0.45 16.88 -13.99
N ALA A 154 -0.79 16.74 -14.46
CA ALA A 154 -1.21 17.24 -15.77
C ALA A 154 -1.04 18.76 -15.95
N LEU A 155 -1.19 19.52 -14.86
CA LEU A 155 -1.16 20.98 -14.90
C LEU A 155 0.21 21.59 -14.55
N LEU A 156 1.01 20.90 -13.73
CA LEU A 156 2.22 21.44 -13.11
C LEU A 156 3.51 20.79 -13.56
N LEU A 157 3.45 19.59 -14.16
CA LEU A 157 4.62 18.89 -14.64
C LEU A 157 4.78 19.04 -16.15
N ASP A 158 6.02 19.23 -16.55
CA ASP A 158 6.45 19.23 -17.94
C ASP A 158 7.67 18.31 -18.13
N SER A 159 8.24 18.29 -19.34
CA SER A 159 9.39 17.42 -19.69
C SER A 159 10.66 17.76 -18.89
N SER A 160 10.74 18.91 -18.23
CA SER A 160 11.90 19.30 -17.42
C SER A 160 11.90 18.69 -16.01
N ASN A 161 10.74 18.20 -15.55
CA ASN A 161 10.61 17.59 -14.23
C ASN A 161 11.04 16.10 -14.21
N VAL A 162 11.33 15.52 -15.38
CA VAL A 162 11.70 14.10 -15.55
C VAL A 162 12.91 13.99 -16.46
N ASP A 163 14.01 13.47 -15.93
CA ASP A 163 15.20 13.17 -16.72
C ASP A 163 15.12 11.74 -17.29
N ARG A 164 14.78 11.66 -18.58
CA ARG A 164 14.67 10.39 -19.29
C ARG A 164 16.05 9.77 -19.58
N GLY A 165 17.12 10.58 -19.67
CA GLY A 165 18.47 10.09 -19.85
C GLY A 165 18.97 9.32 -18.63
N ALA A 166 18.77 9.88 -17.44
CA ALA A 166 19.06 9.21 -16.16
C ALA A 166 18.26 7.90 -15.99
N MET A 167 17.05 7.84 -16.55
CA MET A 167 16.23 6.62 -16.51
C MET A 167 16.81 5.49 -17.38
N ASP A 168 17.29 5.81 -18.58
CA ASP A 168 17.90 4.81 -19.47
C ASP A 168 19.23 4.28 -18.90
N GLU A 169 20.01 5.12 -18.22
CA GLU A 169 21.22 4.71 -17.51
C GLU A 169 20.90 3.76 -16.34
N ALA A 170 19.86 4.06 -15.55
CA ALA A 170 19.40 3.20 -14.46
C ALA A 170 18.95 1.81 -14.95
N ARG A 171 18.35 1.72 -16.14
CA ARG A 171 17.96 0.45 -16.78
C ARG A 171 19.14 -0.41 -17.22
N THR A 172 20.22 0.20 -17.63
CA THR A 172 21.41 -0.52 -18.15
C THR A 172 22.35 -0.98 -17.04
N SER A 173 22.18 -0.48 -15.80
CA SER A 173 23.01 -0.81 -14.64
C SER A 173 22.46 -1.97 -13.77
N THR A 174 21.28 -2.51 -14.10
CA THR A 174 20.64 -3.65 -13.40
C THR A 174 20.72 -4.91 -14.24
#